data_33c69be4327288b9b8065eed9af7a58e
#
_entry.id   33c69be4327288b9b8065eed9af7a58e
#
_cell.length_a   1.000
_cell.length_b   1.000
_cell.length_c   1.000
_cell.angle_alpha   90.00
_cell.angle_beta   90.00
_cell.angle_gamma   90.00
#
_symmetry.space_group_name_H-M   'P 1'
#
loop_
_entity.id
_entity.type
_entity.pdbx_description
1 polymer ?
#
loop_
_entity_poly.entity_id
_entity_poly.type
_entity_poly.pdbx_seq_one_letter_code
_entity_poly.pdbx_strand_id
1 'polypeptide(L)'
;MQTDTFSKINHITLHDILQGGDRLDGLNYVLSLGIDLDRVQSMLADGLTMQEIVEAVQRMQSRGEAVDNITDTVKPNDYSDAGNAEVFIAHNHGRMIYTDSRGWLIWDGKRWSADDHKSHQIAVQLSGEMLADAQAEYQAALFNQAAVKAAEAANEEPNPEATERTANEVKKAKAYLSHALQFRNERRIKAMLELAKHELAVDPAILDANPMELNTPKGIVDLPTGQIRPHDAQAHCTYMTAVGPGTDGMEMWLDFLNTITEGDGSLAGFIQLVGGMALYGRVYEEKLIMAYGGGRNGKSTFFNALGAVLGDYCGVIDIETITTSRDNKGPDLIELRGKRLVLAGELEEGRRLSVSTVKKICSTDRITAAAKFRQPETFTPSHTLILHSNHLPRVGSNDNGTWRRLLPVEFKARIPEGTGVSNYGDVLVEKAGPAILTWMLQGAVNFARNGYKLTIPDVVEMAVEDYRQREDWLENFLSERCILEPDARAPAGELYQVYRQWAEESGDYVRRQIDFNIAMEQRGFSKITPKNKRTWIGLKLDYQQKYAALG
;
A
#
# COMPACT_ATOMS: atom_id res chain seq x y z
N MET A 1 21.63 -28.41 22.90
CA MET A 1 22.48 -27.57 22.07
C MET A 1 22.82 -26.20 22.69
N GLN A 2 22.42 -25.94 23.93
CA GLN A 2 22.71 -24.66 24.64
C GLN A 2 23.98 -24.72 25.54
N THR A 3 24.58 -25.87 25.70
CA THR A 3 25.72 -26.06 26.62
C THR A 3 27.11 -25.92 25.95
N ASP A 4 27.18 -25.85 24.64
CA ASP A 4 28.49 -25.83 23.95
C ASP A 4 29.01 -24.43 23.60
N THR A 5 28.14 -23.41 23.68
CA THR A 5 28.53 -22.01 23.39
C THR A 5 29.27 -21.36 24.60
N PHE A 6 28.99 -21.85 25.79
CA PHE A 6 29.58 -21.33 27.04
C PHE A 6 31.07 -21.72 27.28
N SER A 7 31.59 -22.75 26.56
CA SER A 7 32.97 -23.22 26.78
C SER A 7 34.07 -22.38 26.10
N LYS A 8 33.70 -21.38 25.31
CA LYS A 8 34.62 -20.52 24.55
C LYS A 8 34.87 -19.14 25.19
N ILE A 9 34.25 -18.85 26.32
CA ILE A 9 34.35 -17.55 26.99
C ILE A 9 35.57 -17.56 27.91
N ASN A 10 36.44 -16.56 27.79
CA ASN A 10 37.59 -16.39 28.71
C ASN A 10 37.11 -16.35 30.15
N HIS A 11 37.68 -17.21 31.00
CA HIS A 11 37.24 -17.52 32.39
C HIS A 11 37.02 -16.32 33.32
N ILE A 12 37.65 -15.18 33.06
CA ILE A 12 37.56 -13.97 33.90
C ILE A 12 36.22 -13.25 33.74
N THR A 13 35.76 -13.06 32.52
CA THR A 13 34.51 -12.33 32.20
C THR A 13 33.25 -13.12 32.58
N LEU A 14 33.30 -14.44 32.50
CA LEU A 14 32.16 -15.31 32.85
C LEU A 14 31.97 -15.35 34.39
N HIS A 15 33.07 -15.35 35.15
CA HIS A 15 33.03 -15.36 36.63
C HIS A 15 32.44 -14.06 37.20
N ASP A 16 32.81 -12.92 36.60
CA ASP A 16 32.29 -11.60 37.02
C ASP A 16 30.82 -11.41 36.63
N ILE A 17 30.35 -11.99 35.50
CA ILE A 17 28.97 -11.95 35.06
C ILE A 17 28.07 -12.86 35.93
N LEU A 18 28.59 -14.00 36.43
CA LEU A 18 27.81 -15.00 37.15
C LEU A 18 27.65 -14.72 38.67
N GLN A 19 28.30 -13.70 39.21
CA GLN A 19 28.22 -13.39 40.62
C GLN A 19 26.99 -12.58 41.09
N GLY A 20 26.06 -12.19 40.18
CA GLY A 20 24.82 -11.51 40.55
C GLY A 20 23.65 -11.98 39.64
N GLY A 21 22.55 -12.46 40.22
CA GLY A 21 21.37 -12.92 39.49
C GLY A 21 20.86 -11.91 38.48
N ASP A 22 20.87 -10.62 38.80
CA ASP A 22 20.43 -9.52 37.94
C ASP A 22 21.30 -9.34 36.67
N ARG A 23 22.57 -9.76 36.73
CA ARG A 23 23.49 -9.67 35.58
C ARG A 23 23.25 -10.75 34.54
N LEU A 24 22.86 -11.95 34.97
CA LEU A 24 22.54 -13.06 34.05
C LEU A 24 21.24 -12.78 33.31
N ASP A 25 20.25 -12.21 33.98
CA ASP A 25 18.98 -11.81 33.38
C ASP A 25 19.20 -10.67 32.37
N GLY A 26 20.05 -9.70 32.70
CA GLY A 26 20.45 -8.63 31.79
C GLY A 26 21.15 -9.14 30.53
N LEU A 27 22.09 -10.08 30.66
CA LEU A 27 22.79 -10.71 29.53
C LEU A 27 21.83 -11.50 28.64
N ASN A 28 20.99 -12.34 29.25
CA ASN A 28 19.98 -13.10 28.52
C ASN A 28 19.01 -12.19 27.77
N TYR A 29 18.61 -11.09 28.39
CA TYR A 29 17.75 -10.08 27.77
C TYR A 29 18.43 -9.47 26.51
N VAL A 30 19.68 -9.01 26.65
CA VAL A 30 20.45 -8.38 25.56
C VAL A 30 20.70 -9.37 24.41
N LEU A 31 21.05 -10.63 24.73
CA LEU A 31 21.23 -11.68 23.72
C LEU A 31 19.92 -12.08 23.03
N SER A 32 18.79 -12.05 23.76
CA SER A 32 17.46 -12.33 23.16
C SER A 32 17.04 -11.31 22.12
N LEU A 33 17.67 -10.15 22.11
CA LEU A 33 17.45 -9.05 21.18
C LEU A 33 18.39 -9.09 19.96
N GLY A 34 19.20 -10.15 19.83
CA GLY A 34 20.11 -10.36 18.69
C GLY A 34 21.48 -9.70 18.82
N ILE A 35 21.82 -9.12 19.98
CA ILE A 35 23.16 -8.57 20.19
C ILE A 35 24.15 -9.71 20.33
N ASP A 36 25.24 -9.65 19.57
CA ASP A 36 26.30 -10.64 19.63
C ASP A 36 27.04 -10.60 20.98
N LEU A 37 27.36 -11.79 21.50
CA LEU A 37 28.08 -11.96 22.78
C LEU A 37 29.46 -11.28 22.76
N ASP A 38 30.18 -11.33 21.62
CA ASP A 38 31.48 -10.68 21.46
C ASP A 38 31.38 -9.16 21.64
N ARG A 39 30.27 -8.59 21.20
CA ARG A 39 29.97 -7.17 21.34
C ARG A 39 29.63 -6.77 22.77
N VAL A 40 28.87 -7.58 23.50
CA VAL A 40 28.61 -7.37 24.92
C VAL A 40 29.93 -7.43 25.70
N GLN A 41 30.83 -8.33 25.33
CA GLN A 41 32.16 -8.44 25.94
C GLN A 41 33.01 -7.20 25.66
N SER A 42 32.99 -6.66 24.46
CA SER A 42 33.68 -5.41 24.10
C SER A 42 33.20 -4.24 24.97
N MET A 43 31.89 -4.08 25.09
CA MET A 43 31.30 -3.00 25.90
C MET A 43 31.67 -3.12 27.40
N LEU A 44 31.71 -4.34 27.93
CA LEU A 44 32.16 -4.59 29.30
C LEU A 44 33.67 -4.32 29.46
N ALA A 45 34.47 -4.62 28.43
CA ALA A 45 35.91 -4.32 28.43
C ALA A 45 36.18 -2.80 28.35
N ASP A 46 35.28 -2.04 27.73
CA ASP A 46 35.32 -0.58 27.65
C ASP A 46 34.84 0.10 28.95
N GLY A 47 34.52 -0.68 29.99
CA GLY A 47 34.18 -0.20 31.31
C GLY A 47 32.69 0.04 31.58
N LEU A 48 31.81 -0.31 30.65
CA LEU A 48 30.35 -0.25 30.86
C LEU A 48 29.89 -1.38 31.80
N THR A 49 28.95 -1.08 32.69
CA THR A 49 28.29 -2.10 33.50
C THR A 49 27.16 -2.78 32.70
N MET A 50 26.79 -4.01 33.03
CA MET A 50 25.69 -4.72 32.39
C MET A 50 24.37 -3.94 32.49
N GLN A 51 24.16 -3.22 33.59
CA GLN A 51 22.98 -2.39 33.79
C GLN A 51 22.94 -1.21 32.79
N GLU A 52 24.07 -0.54 32.57
CA GLU A 52 24.18 0.54 31.58
C GLU A 52 23.96 0.03 30.15
N ILE A 53 24.45 -1.19 29.83
CA ILE A 53 24.20 -1.84 28.55
C ILE A 53 22.70 -2.13 28.38
N VAL A 54 22.04 -2.70 29.38
CA VAL A 54 20.58 -2.98 29.37
C VAL A 54 19.78 -1.70 29.22
N GLU A 55 20.11 -0.65 29.97
CA GLU A 55 19.43 0.65 29.89
C GLU A 55 19.64 1.34 28.53
N ALA A 56 20.83 1.22 27.94
CA ALA A 56 21.11 1.73 26.62
C ALA A 56 20.27 1.00 25.58
N VAL A 57 20.22 -0.32 25.64
CA VAL A 57 19.43 -1.16 24.76
C VAL A 57 17.92 -0.89 24.90
N GLN A 58 17.42 -0.72 26.12
CA GLN A 58 16.02 -0.36 26.35
C GLN A 58 15.67 1.03 25.81
N ARG A 59 16.58 2.00 25.96
CA ARG A 59 16.43 3.34 25.37
C ARG A 59 16.41 3.28 23.83
N MET A 60 17.22 2.44 23.23
CA MET A 60 17.24 2.24 21.78
C MET A 60 15.94 1.59 21.28
N GLN A 61 15.45 0.56 21.97
CA GLN A 61 14.17 -0.07 21.65
C GLN A 61 12.98 0.90 21.76
N SER A 62 12.95 1.73 22.83
CA SER A 62 11.89 2.73 23.00
C SER A 62 11.90 3.80 21.90
N ARG A 63 13.03 3.96 21.19
CA ARG A 63 13.20 4.86 20.06
C ARG A 63 13.03 4.16 18.69
N GLY A 64 12.78 2.83 18.68
CA GLY A 64 12.72 2.03 17.44
C GLY A 64 14.08 1.86 16.76
N GLU A 65 15.17 1.88 17.53
CA GLU A 65 16.54 1.79 17.03
C GLU A 65 16.96 0.33 16.89
N ALA A 66 17.59 -0.02 15.74
CA ALA A 66 18.20 -1.33 15.58
C ALA A 66 19.47 -1.41 16.45
N VAL A 67 19.59 -2.47 17.24
CA VAL A 67 20.65 -2.64 18.23
C VAL A 67 22.04 -2.88 17.60
N ASP A 68 22.09 -3.24 16.30
CA ASP A 68 23.33 -3.59 15.60
C ASP A 68 24.26 -2.42 15.26
N ASN A 69 23.85 -1.17 15.48
CA ASN A 69 24.57 0.03 15.04
C ASN A 69 24.97 0.98 16.17
N ILE A 70 25.50 0.47 17.27
CA ILE A 70 26.20 1.34 18.24
C ILE A 70 27.60 1.62 17.71
N THR A 71 27.73 2.58 16.81
CA THR A 71 29.01 3.25 16.57
C THR A 71 29.10 4.36 17.60
N ASP A 72 29.91 4.19 18.62
CA ASP A 72 30.03 5.11 19.77
C ASP A 72 30.63 6.48 19.40
N THR A 73 31.09 6.69 18.19
CA THR A 73 31.76 7.93 17.83
C THR A 73 31.06 8.69 16.71
N VAL A 74 30.72 9.94 17.00
CA VAL A 74 30.28 10.92 16.00
C VAL A 74 31.45 11.61 15.30
N LYS A 75 32.70 11.27 15.67
CA LYS A 75 33.93 11.83 15.13
C LYS A 75 34.28 11.16 13.81
N PRO A 76 34.36 11.91 12.70
CA PRO A 76 34.74 11.34 11.41
C PRO A 76 36.22 11.00 11.34
N ASN A 77 36.57 9.95 10.58
CA ASN A 77 37.95 9.54 10.35
C ASN A 77 38.75 10.61 9.58
N ASP A 78 38.07 11.32 8.67
CA ASP A 78 38.61 12.50 8.00
C ASP A 78 37.63 13.66 8.08
N TYR A 79 38.16 14.90 8.02
CA TYR A 79 37.37 16.14 8.18
C TYR A 79 36.84 16.64 6.83
N SER A 80 36.22 15.73 6.07
CA SER A 80 35.58 15.99 4.79
C SER A 80 34.06 15.78 4.84
N ASP A 81 33.36 16.15 3.77
CA ASP A 81 31.93 15.84 3.63
C ASP A 81 31.71 14.31 3.45
N ALA A 82 32.73 13.58 2.92
CA ALA A 82 32.70 12.13 2.82
C ALA A 82 32.84 11.47 4.20
N GLY A 83 33.80 11.90 5.04
CA GLY A 83 33.91 11.41 6.41
C GLY A 83 32.65 11.68 7.24
N ASN A 84 32.01 12.83 7.06
CA ASN A 84 30.71 13.10 7.67
C ASN A 84 29.61 12.14 7.17
N ALA A 85 29.63 11.80 5.87
CA ALA A 85 28.67 10.85 5.30
C ALA A 85 28.88 9.43 5.84
N GLU A 86 30.10 8.98 6.02
CA GLU A 86 30.43 7.69 6.66
C GLU A 86 29.84 7.62 8.07
N VAL A 87 30.02 8.66 8.89
CA VAL A 87 29.42 8.72 10.24
C VAL A 87 27.91 8.71 10.16
N PHE A 88 27.31 9.51 9.27
CA PHE A 88 25.87 9.56 9.10
C PHE A 88 25.29 8.20 8.68
N ILE A 89 25.93 7.52 7.73
CA ILE A 89 25.54 6.18 7.25
C ILE A 89 25.61 5.18 8.40
N ALA A 90 26.73 5.15 9.15
CA ALA A 90 26.92 4.24 10.25
C ALA A 90 25.83 4.40 11.34
N HIS A 91 25.46 5.63 11.68
CA HIS A 91 24.42 5.92 12.68
C HIS A 91 22.99 5.65 12.19
N ASN A 92 22.78 5.61 10.87
CA ASN A 92 21.44 5.48 10.28
C ASN A 92 21.26 4.20 9.46
N HIS A 93 22.26 3.31 9.43
CA HIS A 93 22.12 2.00 8.80
C HIS A 93 20.96 1.21 9.43
N GLY A 94 20.08 0.62 8.63
CA GLY A 94 18.86 -0.06 9.11
C GLY A 94 17.73 0.86 9.60
N ARG A 95 17.98 2.19 9.67
CA ARG A 95 16.98 3.21 10.08
C ARG A 95 16.58 4.16 8.97
N MET A 96 17.44 4.31 7.96
CA MET A 96 17.20 5.16 6.80
C MET A 96 17.58 4.42 5.53
N ILE A 97 16.75 4.57 4.51
CA ILE A 97 17.02 4.12 3.13
C ILE A 97 16.61 5.24 2.17
N TYR A 98 17.13 5.19 0.96
CA TYR A 98 16.82 6.15 -0.08
C TYR A 98 16.31 5.45 -1.35
N THR A 99 15.34 6.07 -2.02
CA THR A 99 14.93 5.68 -3.38
C THR A 99 14.71 6.91 -4.24
N ASP A 100 15.06 6.85 -5.52
CA ASP A 100 14.89 7.97 -6.45
C ASP A 100 13.43 8.40 -6.60
N SER A 101 12.49 7.46 -6.47
CA SER A 101 11.08 7.71 -6.68
C SER A 101 10.37 8.26 -5.45
N ARG A 102 10.79 7.86 -4.23
CA ARG A 102 10.11 8.26 -2.99
C ARG A 102 10.95 9.20 -2.11
N GLY A 103 12.25 9.37 -2.39
CA GLY A 103 13.18 10.14 -1.57
C GLY A 103 13.67 9.34 -0.36
N TRP A 104 13.94 10.02 0.75
CA TRP A 104 14.33 9.41 2.00
C TRP A 104 13.17 8.70 2.68
N LEU A 105 13.39 7.45 3.08
CA LEU A 105 12.46 6.70 3.92
C LEU A 105 13.13 6.41 5.27
N ILE A 106 12.36 6.60 6.32
CA ILE A 106 12.82 6.47 7.70
C ILE A 106 11.97 5.42 8.40
N TRP A 107 12.61 4.48 9.06
CA TRP A 107 11.94 3.48 9.88
C TRP A 107 11.36 4.11 11.16
N ASP A 108 10.04 3.98 11.36
CA ASP A 108 9.33 4.55 12.52
C ASP A 108 9.07 3.52 13.63
N GLY A 109 9.64 2.32 13.51
CA GLY A 109 9.40 1.18 14.38
C GLY A 109 8.30 0.23 13.89
N LYS A 110 7.55 0.63 12.85
CA LYS A 110 6.45 -0.15 12.28
C LYS A 110 6.45 -0.20 10.76
N ARG A 111 6.95 0.85 10.11
CA ARG A 111 7.04 0.96 8.65
C ARG A 111 8.11 1.95 8.21
N TRP A 112 8.42 1.90 6.93
CA TRP A 112 9.26 2.90 6.26
C TRP A 112 8.40 4.06 5.78
N SER A 113 8.60 5.24 6.37
CA SER A 113 7.86 6.45 6.06
C SER A 113 8.71 7.42 5.24
N ALA A 114 8.20 7.89 4.10
CA ALA A 114 8.87 8.90 3.30
C ALA A 114 8.81 10.27 3.99
N ASP A 115 9.96 10.82 4.37
CA ASP A 115 10.06 12.10 5.04
C ASP A 115 11.42 12.76 4.79
N ASP A 116 11.50 13.58 3.75
CA ASP A 116 12.71 14.33 3.42
C ASP A 116 13.02 15.42 4.46
N HIS A 117 12.02 15.94 5.20
CA HIS A 117 12.25 16.93 6.25
C HIS A 117 12.90 16.29 7.47
N LYS A 118 12.44 15.12 7.85
CA LYS A 118 12.98 14.37 8.99
C LYS A 118 14.41 13.90 8.73
N SER A 119 14.76 13.53 7.49
CA SER A 119 16.13 13.19 7.13
C SER A 119 17.09 14.38 7.34
N HIS A 120 16.65 15.56 6.97
CA HIS A 120 17.41 16.78 7.22
C HIS A 120 17.53 17.11 8.72
N GLN A 121 16.46 16.91 9.50
CA GLN A 121 16.49 17.08 10.97
C GLN A 121 17.48 16.13 11.62
N ILE A 122 17.52 14.85 11.22
CA ILE A 122 18.49 13.85 11.71
C ILE A 122 19.93 14.30 11.40
N ALA A 123 20.17 14.82 10.20
CA ALA A 123 21.48 15.33 9.81
C ALA A 123 21.90 16.57 10.63
N VAL A 124 20.96 17.48 10.90
CA VAL A 124 21.20 18.64 11.79
C VAL A 124 21.47 18.20 13.21
N GLN A 125 20.75 17.21 13.73
CA GLN A 125 20.98 16.64 15.05
C GLN A 125 22.39 16.06 15.15
N LEU A 126 22.81 15.21 14.20
CA LEU A 126 24.18 14.67 14.15
C LEU A 126 25.24 15.79 14.17
N SER A 127 25.02 16.88 13.42
CA SER A 127 25.94 18.02 13.44
C SER A 127 26.04 18.70 14.82
N GLY A 128 24.97 18.68 15.60
CA GLY A 128 24.93 19.18 16.96
C GLY A 128 25.67 18.26 17.95
N GLU A 129 25.47 16.94 17.82
CA GLU A 129 26.15 15.92 18.60
C GLU A 129 27.65 15.93 18.33
N MET A 130 28.07 16.01 17.06
CA MET A 130 29.48 16.17 16.68
C MET A 130 30.11 17.44 17.26
N LEU A 131 29.39 18.55 17.30
CA LEU A 131 29.89 19.78 17.92
C LEU A 131 30.07 19.62 19.43
N ALA A 132 29.11 19.01 20.11
CA ALA A 132 29.19 18.77 21.56
C ALA A 132 30.38 17.87 21.92
N ASP A 133 30.57 16.80 21.15
CA ASP A 133 31.72 15.90 21.29
C ASP A 133 33.05 16.62 21.05
N ALA A 134 33.17 17.37 19.97
CA ALA A 134 34.36 18.14 19.65
C ALA A 134 34.69 19.21 20.71
N GLN A 135 33.67 19.83 21.30
CA GLN A 135 33.83 20.78 22.41
C GLN A 135 34.37 20.08 23.68
N ALA A 136 33.82 18.92 24.00
CA ALA A 136 34.26 18.12 25.14
C ALA A 136 35.73 17.67 24.99
N GLU A 137 36.09 17.14 23.79
CA GLU A 137 37.47 16.74 23.48
C GLU A 137 38.44 17.91 23.59
N TYR A 138 38.06 19.09 23.06
CA TYR A 138 38.90 20.27 23.13
C TYR A 138 39.10 20.77 24.55
N GLN A 139 38.07 20.80 25.38
CA GLN A 139 38.17 21.18 26.79
C GLN A 139 39.05 20.20 27.58
N ALA A 140 38.89 18.89 27.37
CA ALA A 140 39.72 17.86 27.99
C ALA A 140 41.21 18.02 27.62
N ALA A 141 41.49 18.27 26.32
CA ALA A 141 42.88 18.49 25.87
C ALA A 141 43.50 19.75 26.48
N LEU A 142 42.74 20.84 26.62
CA LEU A 142 43.21 22.06 27.31
C LEU A 142 43.47 21.83 28.79
N PHE A 143 42.60 21.08 29.48
CA PHE A 143 42.76 20.72 30.89
C PHE A 143 44.04 19.90 31.09
N ASN A 144 44.27 18.87 30.25
CA ASN A 144 45.47 18.03 30.31
C ASN A 144 46.75 18.87 30.06
N GLN A 145 46.73 19.77 29.09
CA GLN A 145 47.88 20.65 28.82
C GLN A 145 48.15 21.60 29.99
N ALA A 146 47.09 22.14 30.63
CA ALA A 146 47.23 22.99 31.81
C ALA A 146 47.80 22.24 33.00
N ALA A 147 47.37 20.97 33.21
CA ALA A 147 47.90 20.12 34.27
C ALA A 147 49.40 19.83 34.11
N VAL A 148 49.86 19.51 32.88
CA VAL A 148 51.28 19.30 32.60
C VAL A 148 52.08 20.59 32.86
N LYS A 149 51.62 21.74 32.39
CA LYS A 149 52.30 23.01 32.66
C LYS A 149 52.33 23.39 34.13
N ALA A 150 51.30 23.08 34.92
CA ALA A 150 51.27 23.34 36.34
C ALA A 150 52.27 22.45 37.09
N ALA A 151 52.40 21.16 36.70
CA ALA A 151 53.40 20.25 37.24
C ALA A 151 54.84 20.70 36.96
N GLU A 152 55.13 21.17 35.76
CA GLU A 152 56.44 21.75 35.41
C GLU A 152 56.75 23.00 36.25
N ALA A 153 55.76 23.86 36.47
CA ALA A 153 55.93 25.06 37.29
C ALA A 153 56.15 24.80 38.79
N ALA A 154 55.74 23.61 39.29
CA ALA A 154 55.90 23.17 40.67
C ALA A 154 57.30 22.60 41.02
N ASN A 155 58.31 22.76 40.14
CA ASN A 155 59.66 22.20 40.23
C ASN A 155 59.77 20.68 40.09
N GLU A 156 58.82 20.04 39.49
CA GLU A 156 58.99 18.66 39.00
C GLU A 156 59.90 18.68 37.74
N GLU A 157 60.66 17.56 37.51
CA GLU A 157 61.55 17.52 36.34
C GLU A 157 60.73 17.76 35.06
N PRO A 158 61.20 18.67 34.15
CA PRO A 158 60.48 18.93 32.89
C PRO A 158 60.32 17.62 32.08
N ASN A 159 59.10 17.31 31.64
CA ASN A 159 58.86 16.20 30.76
C ASN A 159 58.52 16.72 29.34
N PRO A 160 59.53 16.94 28.45
CA PRO A 160 59.36 17.46 27.11
C PRO A 160 58.40 16.63 26.25
N GLU A 161 58.41 15.29 26.45
CA GLU A 161 57.52 14.37 25.70
C GLU A 161 56.05 14.59 26.09
N ALA A 162 55.74 14.78 27.40
CA ALA A 162 54.38 15.07 27.85
C ALA A 162 53.91 16.43 27.37
N THR A 163 54.77 17.45 27.35
CA THR A 163 54.49 18.80 26.86
C THR A 163 54.18 18.75 25.36
N GLU A 164 55.02 18.09 24.55
CA GLU A 164 54.79 17.95 23.09
C GLU A 164 53.52 17.12 22.80
N ARG A 165 53.27 16.01 23.52
CA ARG A 165 52.08 15.20 23.38
C ARG A 165 50.81 16.01 23.63
N THR A 166 50.70 16.70 24.75
CA THR A 166 49.53 17.51 25.09
C THR A 166 49.32 18.69 24.13
N ALA A 167 50.39 19.31 23.63
CA ALA A 167 50.32 20.34 22.61
C ALA A 167 49.74 19.80 21.29
N ASN A 168 50.14 18.59 20.90
CA ASN A 168 49.60 17.87 19.73
C ASN A 168 48.13 17.45 19.93
N GLU A 169 47.73 17.01 21.14
CA GLU A 169 46.34 16.71 21.50
C GLU A 169 45.46 17.97 21.35
N VAL A 170 45.86 19.10 21.89
CA VAL A 170 45.15 20.39 21.74
C VAL A 170 45.03 20.80 20.30
N LYS A 171 46.10 20.63 19.50
CA LYS A 171 46.07 20.95 18.06
C LYS A 171 45.05 20.07 17.29
N LYS A 172 45.04 18.75 17.57
CA LYS A 172 44.07 17.81 16.95
C LYS A 172 42.63 18.14 17.37
N ALA A 173 42.37 18.30 18.65
CA ALA A 173 41.05 18.63 19.18
C ALA A 173 40.54 19.99 18.65
N LYS A 174 41.44 21.00 18.48
CA LYS A 174 41.08 22.28 17.85
C LYS A 174 40.70 22.10 16.37
N ALA A 175 41.39 21.24 15.64
CA ALA A 175 41.06 20.95 14.23
C ALA A 175 39.68 20.29 14.12
N TYR A 176 39.39 19.32 15.02
CA TYR A 176 38.08 18.68 15.10
C TYR A 176 36.97 19.68 15.43
N LEU A 177 37.15 20.53 16.45
CA LEU A 177 36.19 21.58 16.79
C LEU A 177 35.93 22.54 15.62
N SER A 178 36.98 22.92 14.89
CA SER A 178 36.84 23.78 13.70
C SER A 178 36.02 23.08 12.60
N HIS A 179 36.24 21.77 12.40
CA HIS A 179 35.47 20.98 11.45
C HIS A 179 34.00 20.88 11.87
N ALA A 180 33.72 20.51 13.12
CA ALA A 180 32.36 20.39 13.65
C ALA A 180 31.56 21.69 13.54
N LEU A 181 32.20 22.85 13.82
CA LEU A 181 31.59 24.16 13.60
C LEU A 181 31.23 24.42 12.12
N GLN A 182 32.12 24.03 11.21
CA GLN A 182 31.89 24.21 9.77
C GLN A 182 30.84 23.25 9.24
N PHE A 183 30.74 22.03 9.80
CA PHE A 183 29.77 21.02 9.41
C PHE A 183 28.33 21.48 9.65
N ARG A 184 28.06 22.34 10.60
CA ARG A 184 26.73 22.94 10.85
C ARG A 184 26.23 23.86 9.74
N ASN A 185 27.04 24.13 8.72
CA ASN A 185 26.61 24.86 7.56
C ASN A 185 25.68 24.03 6.67
N GLU A 186 24.55 24.58 6.27
CA GLU A 186 23.53 23.92 5.45
C GLU A 186 24.12 23.29 4.17
N ARG A 187 25.09 23.95 3.53
CA ARG A 187 25.75 23.43 2.33
C ARG A 187 26.46 22.10 2.59
N ARG A 188 27.15 21.97 3.72
CA ARG A 188 27.88 20.75 4.09
C ARG A 188 26.94 19.66 4.53
N ILE A 189 25.86 19.98 5.26
CA ILE A 189 24.81 19.02 5.62
C ILE A 189 24.18 18.44 4.35
N LYS A 190 23.86 19.28 3.37
CA LYS A 190 23.34 18.80 2.07
C LYS A 190 24.34 17.96 1.31
N ALA A 191 25.61 18.35 1.28
CA ALA A 191 26.66 17.57 0.61
C ALA A 191 26.84 16.19 1.24
N MET A 192 26.83 16.10 2.55
CA MET A 192 26.84 14.83 3.28
C MET A 192 25.62 13.95 2.92
N LEU A 193 24.41 14.52 2.93
CA LEU A 193 23.19 13.78 2.57
C LEU A 193 23.22 13.28 1.13
N GLU A 194 23.75 14.08 0.18
CA GLU A 194 23.89 13.65 -1.22
C GLU A 194 24.88 12.47 -1.36
N LEU A 195 25.97 12.46 -0.60
CA LEU A 195 26.90 11.34 -0.59
C LEU A 195 26.27 10.10 0.06
N ALA A 196 25.56 10.26 1.18
CA ALA A 196 24.91 9.17 1.89
C ALA A 196 23.79 8.50 1.08
N LYS A 197 23.14 9.21 0.15
CA LYS A 197 22.12 8.63 -0.74
C LYS A 197 22.62 7.42 -1.50
N HIS A 198 23.86 7.45 -2.00
CA HIS A 198 24.41 6.36 -2.82
C HIS A 198 24.57 5.06 -2.04
N GLU A 199 24.98 5.15 -0.78
CA GLU A 199 25.20 3.97 0.08
C GLU A 199 23.89 3.45 0.71
N LEU A 200 22.94 4.36 1.01
CA LEU A 200 21.65 3.99 1.57
C LEU A 200 20.55 3.79 0.51
N ALA A 201 20.95 3.83 -0.78
CA ALA A 201 20.03 3.57 -1.88
C ALA A 201 19.61 2.11 -1.92
N VAL A 202 18.30 1.89 -2.10
CA VAL A 202 17.73 0.56 -2.30
C VAL A 202 16.88 0.53 -3.57
N ASP A 203 16.75 -0.66 -4.15
CA ASP A 203 15.82 -0.87 -5.26
C ASP A 203 14.37 -0.65 -4.77
N PRO A 204 13.60 0.28 -5.37
CA PRO A 204 12.20 0.47 -5.02
C PRO A 204 11.35 -0.80 -5.08
N ALA A 205 11.78 -1.82 -5.81
CA ALA A 205 11.07 -3.08 -5.95
C ALA A 205 11.04 -3.93 -4.67
N ILE A 206 11.94 -3.67 -3.69
CA ILE A 206 11.91 -4.37 -2.41
C ILE A 206 10.81 -3.84 -1.47
N LEU A 207 10.33 -2.61 -1.71
CA LEU A 207 9.32 -1.97 -0.88
C LEU A 207 7.95 -2.62 -1.12
N ASP A 208 7.30 -3.03 -0.03
CA ASP A 208 5.98 -3.69 -0.06
C ASP A 208 5.93 -4.93 -0.98
N ALA A 209 7.07 -5.61 -1.16
CA ALA A 209 7.24 -6.67 -2.15
C ALA A 209 6.47 -7.95 -1.83
N ASN A 210 6.17 -8.23 -0.55
CA ASN A 210 5.46 -9.45 -0.16
C ASN A 210 3.93 -9.24 -0.25
N PRO A 211 3.24 -9.80 -1.27
CA PRO A 211 1.79 -9.64 -1.42
C PRO A 211 0.98 -10.43 -0.39
N MET A 212 1.62 -11.35 0.35
CA MET A 212 0.96 -12.21 1.34
C MET A 212 0.97 -11.62 2.74
N GLU A 213 1.66 -10.53 2.96
CA GLU A 213 1.76 -9.86 4.26
C GLU A 213 0.94 -8.58 4.30
N LEU A 214 0.33 -8.29 5.45
CA LEU A 214 -0.39 -7.05 5.73
C LEU A 214 0.20 -6.40 6.98
N ASN A 215 0.75 -5.21 6.84
CA ASN A 215 1.27 -4.46 7.98
C ASN A 215 0.12 -3.74 8.72
N THR A 216 0.05 -3.94 10.05
CA THR A 216 -0.97 -3.36 10.92
C THR A 216 -0.32 -2.71 12.14
N PRO A 217 -1.00 -1.83 12.89
CA PRO A 217 -0.44 -1.27 14.13
C PRO A 217 -0.01 -2.29 15.19
N LYS A 218 -0.52 -3.54 15.11
CA LYS A 218 -0.20 -4.63 16.05
C LYS A 218 0.87 -5.61 15.55
N GLY A 219 1.39 -5.41 14.35
CA GLY A 219 2.39 -6.27 13.72
C GLY A 219 2.03 -6.62 12.28
N ILE A 220 2.86 -7.46 11.67
CA ILE A 220 2.70 -7.93 10.30
C ILE A 220 1.90 -9.23 10.32
N VAL A 221 0.81 -9.27 9.56
CA VAL A 221 -0.08 -10.43 9.45
C VAL A 221 0.28 -11.23 8.21
N ASP A 222 0.53 -12.52 8.37
CA ASP A 222 0.55 -13.49 7.27
C ASP A 222 -0.89 -13.81 6.86
N LEU A 223 -1.30 -13.38 5.68
CA LEU A 223 -2.69 -13.44 5.23
C LEU A 223 -3.23 -14.87 5.04
N PRO A 224 -2.45 -15.84 4.50
CA PRO A 224 -2.91 -17.22 4.35
C PRO A 224 -3.22 -17.93 5.67
N THR A 225 -2.52 -17.59 6.74
CA THR A 225 -2.66 -18.23 8.05
C THR A 225 -3.38 -17.37 9.08
N GLY A 226 -3.37 -16.04 8.90
CA GLY A 226 -3.85 -15.07 9.88
C GLY A 226 -2.91 -14.87 11.07
N GLN A 227 -1.69 -15.43 11.05
CA GLN A 227 -0.72 -15.27 12.13
C GLN A 227 -0.11 -13.87 12.10
N ILE A 228 0.17 -13.33 13.29
CA ILE A 228 0.77 -12.01 13.47
C ILE A 228 2.20 -12.19 13.99
N ARG A 229 3.16 -11.51 13.36
CA ARG A 229 4.54 -11.41 13.83
C ARG A 229 4.90 -9.96 14.18
N PRO A 230 5.94 -9.72 14.98
CA PRO A 230 6.43 -8.36 15.26
C PRO A 230 6.77 -7.61 13.97
N HIS A 231 6.75 -6.27 14.08
CA HIS A 231 7.25 -5.42 12.99
C HIS A 231 8.74 -5.69 12.74
N ASP A 232 9.13 -5.61 11.48
CA ASP A 232 10.47 -5.90 11.03
C ASP A 232 10.86 -4.93 9.91
N ALA A 233 11.95 -4.20 10.08
CA ALA A 233 12.46 -3.28 9.08
C ALA A 233 12.80 -4.00 7.75
N GLN A 234 13.24 -5.26 7.82
CA GLN A 234 13.58 -6.08 6.66
C GLN A 234 12.36 -6.50 5.83
N ALA A 235 11.15 -6.38 6.37
CA ALA A 235 9.92 -6.58 5.60
C ALA A 235 9.64 -5.43 4.62
N HIS A 236 10.36 -4.32 4.74
CA HIS A 236 10.27 -3.13 3.88
C HIS A 236 8.84 -2.62 3.67
N CYS A 237 7.96 -2.79 4.67
CA CYS A 237 6.59 -2.28 4.60
C CYS A 237 6.58 -0.75 4.63
N THR A 238 5.90 -0.11 3.66
CA THR A 238 5.70 1.34 3.65
C THR A 238 4.25 1.73 3.94
N TYR A 239 3.31 0.81 3.79
CA TYR A 239 1.89 0.98 4.10
C TYR A 239 1.54 0.32 5.43
N MET A 240 0.47 0.82 6.06
CA MET A 240 -0.07 0.24 7.28
C MET A 240 -1.59 0.45 7.33
N THR A 241 -2.32 -0.52 7.90
CA THR A 241 -3.75 -0.35 8.18
C THR A 241 -3.97 0.71 9.25
N ALA A 242 -5.15 1.33 9.26
CA ALA A 242 -5.47 2.35 10.27
C ALA A 242 -5.65 1.74 11.68
N VAL A 243 -6.06 0.48 11.76
CA VAL A 243 -6.31 -0.25 13.01
C VAL A 243 -5.62 -1.60 13.01
N GLY A 244 -5.31 -2.13 14.19
CA GLY A 244 -4.88 -3.52 14.35
C GLY A 244 -6.09 -4.46 14.47
N PRO A 245 -5.93 -5.77 14.18
CA PRO A 245 -7.01 -6.74 14.35
C PRO A 245 -7.43 -6.89 15.82
N GLY A 246 -8.72 -7.17 16.04
CA GLY A 246 -9.30 -7.35 17.37
C GLY A 246 -10.76 -7.79 17.27
N THR A 247 -11.43 -7.92 18.42
CA THR A 247 -12.84 -8.37 18.50
C THR A 247 -13.81 -7.27 18.95
N ASP A 248 -13.28 -6.10 19.30
CA ASP A 248 -14.10 -4.98 19.78
C ASP A 248 -15.09 -4.56 18.70
N GLY A 249 -16.39 -4.53 19.05
CA GLY A 249 -17.47 -4.17 18.15
C GLY A 249 -17.88 -5.27 17.16
N MET A 250 -17.49 -6.53 17.35
CA MET A 250 -17.83 -7.63 16.43
C MET A 250 -19.34 -7.82 16.29
N GLU A 251 -20.09 -7.78 17.38
CA GLU A 251 -21.55 -7.89 17.35
C GLU A 251 -22.16 -6.77 16.49
N MET A 252 -21.76 -5.53 16.73
CA MET A 252 -22.20 -4.38 15.96
C MET A 252 -21.90 -4.53 14.45
N TRP A 253 -20.73 -5.06 14.11
CA TRP A 253 -20.36 -5.30 12.72
C TRP A 253 -21.23 -6.41 12.08
N LEU A 254 -21.43 -7.50 12.78
CA LEU A 254 -22.25 -8.62 12.29
C LEU A 254 -23.74 -8.24 12.14
N ASP A 255 -24.29 -7.45 13.05
CA ASP A 255 -25.65 -6.92 12.94
C ASP A 255 -25.80 -5.99 11.74
N PHE A 256 -24.78 -5.14 11.50
CA PHE A 256 -24.76 -4.31 10.31
C PHE A 256 -24.73 -5.14 9.03
N LEU A 257 -23.86 -6.16 8.97
CA LEU A 257 -23.79 -7.08 7.83
C LEU A 257 -25.13 -7.79 7.60
N ASN A 258 -25.74 -8.33 8.66
CA ASN A 258 -27.05 -8.97 8.57
C ASN A 258 -28.13 -8.03 8.03
N THR A 259 -28.06 -6.75 8.40
CA THR A 259 -29.00 -5.74 7.91
C THR A 259 -28.81 -5.47 6.41
N ILE A 260 -27.57 -5.26 5.94
CA ILE A 260 -27.32 -4.89 4.54
C ILE A 260 -27.46 -6.06 3.56
N THR A 261 -27.39 -7.30 4.06
CA THR A 261 -27.60 -8.53 3.27
C THR A 261 -28.99 -9.11 3.44
N GLU A 262 -29.87 -8.48 4.24
CA GLU A 262 -31.22 -8.98 4.59
C GLU A 262 -31.20 -10.44 5.14
N GLY A 263 -30.11 -10.80 5.85
CA GLY A 263 -29.92 -12.14 6.39
C GLY A 263 -29.45 -13.18 5.36
N ASP A 264 -29.17 -12.80 4.13
CA ASP A 264 -28.61 -13.71 3.14
C ASP A 264 -27.15 -14.08 3.50
N GLY A 265 -26.99 -15.27 4.10
CA GLY A 265 -25.67 -15.77 4.50
C GLY A 265 -24.74 -16.06 3.32
N SER A 266 -25.27 -16.36 2.12
CA SER A 266 -24.45 -16.59 0.92
C SER A 266 -23.85 -15.29 0.40
N LEU A 267 -24.63 -14.23 0.37
CA LEU A 267 -24.16 -12.88 0.04
C LEU A 267 -23.17 -12.35 1.10
N ALA A 268 -23.48 -12.55 2.40
CA ALA A 268 -22.59 -12.14 3.49
C ALA A 268 -21.24 -12.86 3.41
N GLY A 269 -21.22 -14.16 3.14
CA GLY A 269 -19.99 -14.95 2.93
C GLY A 269 -19.21 -14.48 1.69
N PHE A 270 -19.93 -14.15 0.60
CA PHE A 270 -19.31 -13.66 -0.62
C PHE A 270 -18.63 -12.29 -0.42
N ILE A 271 -19.30 -11.32 0.20
CA ILE A 271 -18.67 -10.00 0.47
C ILE A 271 -17.52 -10.11 1.48
N GLN A 272 -17.52 -11.13 2.36
CA GLN A 272 -16.38 -11.44 3.21
C GLN A 272 -15.19 -11.95 2.39
N LEU A 273 -15.40 -12.85 1.44
CA LEU A 273 -14.34 -13.33 0.54
C LEU A 273 -13.77 -12.18 -0.30
N VAL A 274 -14.62 -11.26 -0.80
CA VAL A 274 -14.20 -10.05 -1.51
C VAL A 274 -13.35 -9.16 -0.61
N GLY A 275 -13.80 -8.89 0.62
CA GLY A 275 -13.05 -8.12 1.61
C GLY A 275 -11.70 -8.77 1.95
N GLY A 276 -11.68 -10.11 2.07
CA GLY A 276 -10.47 -10.88 2.30
C GLY A 276 -9.50 -10.87 1.10
N MET A 277 -10.03 -11.05 -0.11
CA MET A 277 -9.25 -10.95 -1.35
C MET A 277 -8.59 -9.56 -1.47
N ALA A 278 -9.29 -8.51 -1.08
CA ALA A 278 -8.79 -7.15 -1.12
C ALA A 278 -7.65 -6.87 -0.11
N LEU A 279 -7.30 -7.80 0.78
CA LEU A 279 -6.13 -7.67 1.66
C LEU A 279 -4.83 -8.08 0.97
N TYR A 280 -4.89 -8.91 -0.07
CA TYR A 280 -3.70 -9.37 -0.78
C TYR A 280 -3.13 -8.29 -1.69
N GLY A 281 -1.80 -8.16 -1.70
CA GLY A 281 -1.07 -7.24 -2.57
C GLY A 281 -0.90 -7.74 -4.00
N ARG A 282 -1.91 -8.45 -4.53
CA ARG A 282 -1.86 -9.07 -5.85
C ARG A 282 -3.27 -9.21 -6.42
N VAL A 283 -3.41 -9.01 -7.73
CA VAL A 283 -4.66 -9.31 -8.44
C VAL A 283 -4.75 -10.82 -8.67
N TYR A 284 -5.74 -11.47 -8.05
CA TYR A 284 -6.08 -12.87 -8.29
C TYR A 284 -7.23 -13.02 -9.28
N GLU A 285 -8.22 -12.15 -9.16
CA GLU A 285 -9.39 -12.11 -10.03
C GLU A 285 -9.39 -10.79 -10.78
N GLU A 286 -9.30 -10.84 -12.10
CA GLU A 286 -9.34 -9.65 -12.98
C GLU A 286 -10.76 -9.08 -13.08
N LYS A 287 -11.34 -8.68 -11.92
CA LYS A 287 -12.75 -8.27 -11.83
C LYS A 287 -12.92 -6.85 -11.34
N LEU A 288 -13.90 -6.16 -11.91
CA LEU A 288 -14.53 -4.98 -11.35
C LEU A 288 -15.77 -5.43 -10.59
N ILE A 289 -15.75 -5.29 -9.27
CA ILE A 289 -16.91 -5.57 -8.44
C ILE A 289 -17.78 -4.33 -8.40
N MET A 290 -19.04 -4.47 -8.80
CA MET A 290 -19.98 -3.36 -8.93
C MET A 290 -21.11 -3.54 -7.93
N ALA A 291 -20.97 -2.94 -6.75
CA ALA A 291 -22.01 -2.92 -5.74
C ALA A 291 -23.08 -1.89 -6.10
N TYR A 292 -24.31 -2.33 -6.34
CA TYR A 292 -25.39 -1.46 -6.76
C TYR A 292 -26.67 -1.69 -5.94
N GLY A 293 -27.61 -0.76 -6.04
CA GLY A 293 -28.94 -0.85 -5.38
C GLY A 293 -29.54 0.51 -5.09
N GLY A 294 -30.82 0.53 -4.82
CA GLY A 294 -31.69 1.70 -4.84
C GLY A 294 -31.49 2.82 -3.81
N GLY A 295 -30.30 2.93 -3.22
CA GLY A 295 -30.00 3.91 -2.14
C GLY A 295 -30.47 3.46 -0.76
N ARG A 296 -29.91 4.05 0.31
CA ARG A 296 -30.20 3.72 1.71
C ARG A 296 -30.11 2.23 2.06
N ASN A 297 -29.17 1.52 1.47
CA ASN A 297 -28.93 0.09 1.63
C ASN A 297 -27.62 -0.26 2.34
N GLY A 298 -26.92 0.73 2.86
CA GLY A 298 -25.70 0.55 3.63
C GLY A 298 -24.44 0.25 2.79
N LYS A 299 -24.51 0.10 1.44
CA LYS A 299 -23.35 -0.24 0.61
C LYS A 299 -22.18 0.74 0.72
N SER A 300 -22.46 2.05 0.65
CA SER A 300 -21.38 3.07 0.76
C SER A 300 -20.77 3.06 2.17
N THR A 301 -21.61 2.91 3.21
CA THR A 301 -21.15 2.74 4.60
C THR A 301 -20.23 1.52 4.73
N PHE A 302 -20.60 0.39 4.13
CA PHE A 302 -19.81 -0.84 4.14
C PHE A 302 -18.44 -0.64 3.49
N PHE A 303 -18.37 -0.21 2.24
CA PHE A 303 -17.11 -0.09 1.53
C PHE A 303 -16.23 1.03 2.09
N ASN A 304 -16.81 2.15 2.52
CA ASN A 304 -16.07 3.22 3.18
C ASN A 304 -15.48 2.77 4.52
N ALA A 305 -16.20 1.94 5.29
CA ALA A 305 -15.66 1.37 6.53
C ALA A 305 -14.48 0.42 6.26
N LEU A 306 -14.58 -0.45 5.23
CA LEU A 306 -13.45 -1.27 4.82
C LEU A 306 -12.24 -0.41 4.40
N GLY A 307 -12.49 0.63 3.60
CA GLY A 307 -11.45 1.55 3.16
C GLY A 307 -10.78 2.29 4.31
N ALA A 308 -11.56 2.81 5.26
CA ALA A 308 -11.06 3.51 6.43
C ALA A 308 -10.21 2.59 7.33
N VAL A 309 -10.63 1.34 7.54
CA VAL A 309 -9.88 0.35 8.31
C VAL A 309 -8.56 -0.02 7.63
N LEU A 310 -8.55 -0.12 6.29
CA LEU A 310 -7.35 -0.43 5.52
C LEU A 310 -6.34 0.73 5.49
N GLY A 311 -6.75 1.95 5.78
CA GLY A 311 -5.85 3.09 5.85
C GLY A 311 -5.03 3.30 4.58
N ASP A 312 -3.71 3.24 4.67
CA ASP A 312 -2.82 3.49 3.52
C ASP A 312 -3.02 2.51 2.36
N TYR A 313 -3.51 1.30 2.62
CA TYR A 313 -3.79 0.30 1.59
C TYR A 313 -5.04 0.57 0.77
N CYS A 314 -5.90 1.51 1.20
CA CYS A 314 -7.06 1.94 0.42
C CYS A 314 -6.70 3.12 -0.48
N GLY A 315 -7.22 3.10 -1.70
CA GLY A 315 -7.23 4.21 -2.64
C GLY A 315 -8.64 4.55 -3.09
N VAL A 316 -8.84 5.80 -3.46
CA VAL A 316 -10.10 6.26 -4.06
C VAL A 316 -9.77 6.83 -5.44
N ILE A 317 -10.56 6.49 -6.43
CA ILE A 317 -10.44 7.05 -7.78
C ILE A 317 -11.73 7.75 -8.18
N ASP A 318 -11.59 8.79 -8.95
CA ASP A 318 -12.75 9.44 -9.56
C ASP A 318 -13.44 8.49 -10.52
N ILE A 319 -14.77 8.50 -10.52
CA ILE A 319 -15.59 7.67 -11.41
C ILE A 319 -15.27 7.91 -12.89
N GLU A 320 -14.85 9.11 -13.22
CA GLU A 320 -14.42 9.49 -14.56
C GLU A 320 -13.20 8.70 -15.06
N THR A 321 -12.38 8.18 -14.14
CA THR A 321 -11.25 7.30 -14.45
C THR A 321 -11.69 6.03 -15.15
N ILE A 322 -12.83 5.44 -14.75
CA ILE A 322 -13.36 4.18 -15.28
C ILE A 322 -14.56 4.36 -16.20
N THR A 323 -15.00 5.58 -16.44
CA THR A 323 -16.07 5.90 -17.40
C THR A 323 -15.52 6.63 -18.61
N THR A 324 -16.32 6.68 -19.69
CA THR A 324 -15.94 7.43 -20.89
C THR A 324 -16.11 8.92 -20.64
N SER A 325 -15.02 9.67 -20.66
CA SER A 325 -15.02 11.14 -20.60
C SER A 325 -14.75 11.76 -21.97
N ARG A 326 -15.24 12.99 -22.18
CA ARG A 326 -14.92 13.80 -23.36
C ARG A 326 -13.55 14.48 -23.25
N ASP A 327 -13.02 14.62 -22.05
CA ASP A 327 -11.73 15.23 -21.78
C ASP A 327 -10.61 14.20 -21.92
N ASN A 328 -9.66 14.48 -22.82
CA ASN A 328 -8.51 13.62 -23.14
C ASN A 328 -7.41 13.59 -22.07
N LYS A 329 -7.69 13.96 -20.83
CA LYS A 329 -6.73 13.77 -19.73
C LYS A 329 -6.74 12.30 -19.33
N GLY A 330 -5.65 11.60 -19.61
CA GLY A 330 -5.48 10.22 -19.14
C GLY A 330 -5.59 10.17 -17.60
N PRO A 331 -6.14 9.08 -17.05
CA PRO A 331 -6.29 8.93 -15.61
C PRO A 331 -4.93 8.97 -14.90
N ASP A 332 -4.87 9.60 -13.74
CA ASP A 332 -3.69 9.54 -12.87
C ASP A 332 -3.68 8.18 -12.16
N LEU A 333 -2.95 7.23 -12.77
CA LEU A 333 -2.89 5.86 -12.28
C LEU A 333 -1.78 5.64 -11.23
N ILE A 334 -0.96 6.63 -10.92
CA ILE A 334 0.12 6.48 -9.94
C ILE A 334 -0.44 6.25 -8.53
N GLU A 335 -1.61 6.79 -8.23
CA GLU A 335 -2.32 6.63 -6.96
C GLU A 335 -2.73 5.17 -6.67
N LEU A 336 -2.75 4.32 -7.72
CA LEU A 336 -3.07 2.89 -7.59
C LEU A 336 -1.87 2.05 -7.09
N ARG A 337 -0.65 2.60 -7.12
CA ARG A 337 0.55 1.88 -6.72
C ARG A 337 0.46 1.43 -5.26
N GLY A 338 0.66 0.13 -5.01
CA GLY A 338 0.67 -0.48 -3.68
C GLY A 338 -0.68 -0.51 -2.98
N LYS A 339 -1.75 0.00 -3.60
CA LYS A 339 -3.10 -0.12 -3.05
C LYS A 339 -3.60 -1.56 -3.17
N ARG A 340 -4.42 -1.96 -2.20
CA ARG A 340 -5.03 -3.30 -2.12
C ARG A 340 -6.54 -3.26 -2.33
N LEU A 341 -7.17 -2.19 -1.89
CA LEU A 341 -8.56 -1.87 -2.16
C LEU A 341 -8.62 -0.52 -2.86
N VAL A 342 -9.31 -0.45 -3.99
CA VAL A 342 -9.57 0.81 -4.70
C VAL A 342 -11.07 0.98 -4.85
N LEU A 343 -11.56 2.10 -4.36
CA LEU A 343 -12.97 2.45 -4.38
C LEU A 343 -13.23 3.51 -5.47
N ALA A 344 -14.27 3.28 -6.24
CA ALA A 344 -14.88 4.28 -7.12
C ALA A 344 -16.35 4.45 -6.72
N GLY A 345 -16.81 5.67 -6.53
CA GLY A 345 -18.17 5.93 -6.06
C GLY A 345 -18.96 6.84 -6.98
N GLU A 346 -20.29 6.88 -6.74
CA GLU A 346 -21.26 7.83 -7.29
C GLU A 346 -21.25 7.94 -8.82
N LEU A 347 -21.81 6.92 -9.47
CA LEU A 347 -22.05 6.91 -10.90
C LEU A 347 -23.40 7.56 -11.21
N GLU A 348 -23.42 8.58 -12.05
CA GLU A 348 -24.64 9.11 -12.63
C GLU A 348 -25.31 8.09 -13.56
N GLU A 349 -26.63 8.08 -13.59
CA GLU A 349 -27.39 7.19 -14.48
C GLU A 349 -27.02 7.40 -15.96
N GLY A 350 -26.90 6.31 -16.70
CA GLY A 350 -26.60 6.32 -18.14
C GLY A 350 -25.12 6.52 -18.50
N ARG A 351 -24.23 6.75 -17.55
CA ARG A 351 -22.77 6.81 -17.80
C ARG A 351 -22.25 5.49 -18.36
N ARG A 352 -21.32 5.59 -19.30
CA ARG A 352 -20.74 4.42 -19.99
C ARG A 352 -19.36 4.07 -19.45
N LEU A 353 -19.14 2.78 -19.23
CA LEU A 353 -17.86 2.25 -18.78
C LEU A 353 -16.76 2.42 -19.83
N SER A 354 -15.58 2.84 -19.41
CA SER A 354 -14.36 2.79 -20.23
C SER A 354 -13.75 1.38 -20.15
N VAL A 355 -14.22 0.50 -21.04
CA VAL A 355 -13.83 -0.92 -21.07
C VAL A 355 -12.31 -1.10 -21.14
N SER A 356 -11.62 -0.26 -21.94
CA SER A 356 -10.16 -0.31 -22.08
C SER A 356 -9.44 0.04 -20.76
N THR A 357 -9.92 1.07 -20.06
CA THR A 357 -9.35 1.47 -18.78
C THR A 357 -9.59 0.40 -17.72
N VAL A 358 -10.82 -0.12 -17.61
CA VAL A 358 -11.15 -1.19 -16.67
C VAL A 358 -10.30 -2.44 -16.94
N LYS A 359 -10.17 -2.86 -18.21
CA LYS A 359 -9.28 -3.97 -18.56
C LYS A 359 -7.84 -3.73 -18.12
N LYS A 360 -7.33 -2.51 -18.24
CA LYS A 360 -5.97 -2.14 -17.85
C LYS A 360 -5.77 -2.18 -16.33
N ILE A 361 -6.68 -1.57 -15.55
CA ILE A 361 -6.49 -1.42 -14.10
C ILE A 361 -6.88 -2.66 -13.29
N CYS A 362 -7.77 -3.53 -13.84
CA CYS A 362 -8.11 -4.81 -13.21
C CYS A 362 -7.19 -5.96 -13.66
N SER A 363 -6.23 -5.74 -14.58
CA SER A 363 -5.35 -6.78 -15.08
C SER A 363 -4.10 -6.97 -14.24
N THR A 364 -3.33 -8.00 -14.56
CA THR A 364 -1.98 -8.23 -14.04
C THR A 364 -0.89 -7.57 -14.89
N ASP A 365 -1.27 -6.80 -15.92
CA ASP A 365 -0.34 -6.10 -16.80
C ASP A 365 0.31 -4.91 -16.07
N ARG A 366 1.58 -4.67 -16.35
CA ARG A 366 2.32 -3.56 -15.74
C ARG A 366 1.78 -2.21 -16.23
N ILE A 367 1.62 -1.29 -15.29
CA ILE A 367 1.21 0.09 -15.54
C ILE A 367 2.41 1.00 -15.35
N THR A 368 2.68 1.86 -16.34
CA THR A 368 3.64 2.96 -16.19
C THR A 368 2.87 4.25 -15.96
N ALA A 369 3.17 4.92 -14.85
CA ALA A 369 2.58 6.20 -14.46
C ALA A 369 3.60 7.07 -13.74
N ALA A 370 3.38 8.38 -13.69
CA ALA A 370 4.27 9.32 -13.03
C ALA A 370 3.47 10.28 -12.16
N ALA A 371 3.93 10.50 -10.93
CA ALA A 371 3.48 11.64 -10.13
C ALA A 371 4.02 12.95 -10.75
N LYS A 372 3.32 14.05 -10.54
CA LYS A 372 3.72 15.36 -11.05
C LYS A 372 5.13 15.71 -10.57
N PHE A 373 6.02 16.02 -11.50
CA PHE A 373 7.45 16.35 -11.27
C PHE A 373 8.33 15.19 -10.74
N ARG A 374 7.87 13.95 -10.85
CA ARG A 374 8.66 12.75 -10.52
C ARG A 374 8.94 11.92 -11.78
N GLN A 375 9.95 11.04 -11.70
CA GLN A 375 10.23 10.07 -12.76
C GLN A 375 9.08 9.06 -12.87
N PRO A 376 8.75 8.60 -14.10
CA PRO A 376 7.76 7.55 -14.29
C PRO A 376 8.18 6.26 -13.58
N GLU A 377 7.22 5.64 -12.91
CA GLU A 377 7.39 4.32 -12.32
C GLU A 377 6.53 3.29 -13.05
N THR A 378 7.03 2.06 -13.12
CA THR A 378 6.29 0.92 -13.65
C THR A 378 5.99 -0.04 -12.51
N PHE A 379 4.72 -0.28 -12.25
CA PHE A 379 4.24 -1.18 -11.21
C PHE A 379 3.19 -2.15 -11.74
N THR A 380 3.03 -3.28 -11.06
CA THR A 380 1.94 -4.23 -11.32
C THR A 380 0.76 -3.87 -10.41
N PRO A 381 -0.49 -3.84 -10.93
CA PRO A 381 -1.67 -3.66 -10.08
C PRO A 381 -1.72 -4.69 -8.96
N SER A 382 -2.07 -4.23 -7.77
CA SER A 382 -2.12 -5.05 -6.55
C SER A 382 -3.47 -4.96 -5.84
N HIS A 383 -4.48 -4.36 -6.47
CA HIS A 383 -5.73 -3.99 -5.84
C HIS A 383 -6.94 -4.75 -6.37
N THR A 384 -7.93 -4.87 -5.52
CA THR A 384 -9.30 -5.19 -5.89
C THR A 384 -10.03 -3.88 -6.15
N LEU A 385 -10.60 -3.73 -7.36
CA LEU A 385 -11.36 -2.55 -7.76
C LEU A 385 -12.84 -2.74 -7.48
N ILE A 386 -13.43 -1.80 -6.73
CA ILE A 386 -14.85 -1.80 -6.38
C ILE A 386 -15.50 -0.48 -6.82
N LEU A 387 -16.55 -0.60 -7.61
CA LEU A 387 -17.48 0.48 -7.89
C LEU A 387 -18.71 0.33 -6.98
N HIS A 388 -19.03 1.33 -6.17
CA HIS A 388 -20.28 1.36 -5.42
C HIS A 388 -21.15 2.53 -5.85
N SER A 389 -22.33 2.23 -6.38
CA SER A 389 -23.24 3.24 -6.94
C SER A 389 -24.69 2.81 -6.83
N ASN A 390 -25.62 3.73 -7.09
CA ASN A 390 -27.03 3.38 -7.20
C ASN A 390 -27.37 2.73 -8.53
N HIS A 391 -26.59 3.01 -9.58
CA HIS A 391 -26.80 2.54 -10.94
C HIS A 391 -25.61 1.72 -11.44
N LEU A 392 -25.88 0.76 -12.30
CA LEU A 392 -24.84 0.08 -13.08
C LEU A 392 -24.47 0.92 -14.31
N PRO A 393 -23.17 0.97 -14.69
CA PRO A 393 -22.76 1.70 -15.90
C PRO A 393 -23.24 0.99 -17.17
N ARG A 394 -23.46 1.73 -18.25
CA ARG A 394 -23.66 1.13 -19.56
C ARG A 394 -22.34 0.52 -20.06
N VAL A 395 -22.37 -0.73 -20.52
CA VAL A 395 -21.14 -1.45 -20.96
C VAL A 395 -20.88 -1.21 -22.45
N GLY A 396 -21.90 -1.36 -23.25
CA GLY A 396 -21.84 -1.11 -24.69
C GLY A 396 -20.86 -2.00 -25.45
N SER A 397 -20.43 -3.11 -24.89
CA SER A 397 -19.56 -4.10 -25.49
C SER A 397 -20.11 -5.50 -25.23
N ASN A 398 -20.17 -6.33 -26.27
CA ASN A 398 -20.64 -7.71 -26.18
C ASN A 398 -19.49 -8.72 -26.10
N ASP A 399 -18.22 -8.25 -25.97
CA ASP A 399 -17.09 -9.19 -25.92
C ASP A 399 -16.99 -9.90 -24.57
N ASN A 400 -16.73 -11.21 -24.62
CA ASN A 400 -16.60 -12.06 -23.44
C ASN A 400 -15.44 -11.60 -22.51
N GLY A 401 -14.40 -10.97 -23.07
CA GLY A 401 -13.28 -10.46 -22.30
C GLY A 401 -13.67 -9.30 -21.37
N THR A 402 -14.68 -8.53 -21.74
CA THR A 402 -15.30 -7.50 -20.89
C THR A 402 -16.19 -8.13 -19.83
N TRP A 403 -17.15 -8.97 -20.26
CA TRP A 403 -18.17 -9.53 -19.37
C TRP A 403 -17.59 -10.41 -18.25
N ARG A 404 -16.54 -11.18 -18.52
CA ARG A 404 -15.87 -11.98 -17.48
C ARG A 404 -15.27 -11.13 -16.34
N ARG A 405 -15.07 -9.82 -16.56
CA ARG A 405 -14.51 -8.89 -15.57
C ARG A 405 -15.57 -8.16 -14.76
N LEU A 406 -16.80 -8.15 -15.19
CA LEU A 406 -17.87 -7.40 -14.54
C LEU A 406 -18.61 -8.29 -13.55
N LEU A 407 -18.65 -7.88 -12.30
CA LEU A 407 -19.30 -8.64 -11.23
C LEU A 407 -20.28 -7.73 -10.45
N PRO A 408 -21.52 -7.58 -10.93
CA PRO A 408 -22.55 -6.83 -10.23
C PRO A 408 -22.99 -7.56 -8.96
N VAL A 409 -23.06 -6.83 -7.86
CA VAL A 409 -23.52 -7.30 -6.54
C VAL A 409 -24.64 -6.40 -6.07
N GLU A 410 -25.85 -6.93 -6.01
CA GLU A 410 -27.04 -6.17 -5.64
C GLU A 410 -27.23 -6.08 -4.13
N PHE A 411 -27.36 -4.86 -3.62
CA PHE A 411 -27.73 -4.59 -2.24
C PHE A 411 -29.21 -4.19 -2.21
N LYS A 412 -30.08 -5.15 -1.81
CA LYS A 412 -31.55 -5.00 -1.81
C LYS A 412 -32.07 -4.33 -0.57
N ALA A 413 -31.32 -4.37 0.52
CA ALA A 413 -31.72 -3.84 1.80
C ALA A 413 -32.20 -2.38 1.70
N ARG A 414 -33.21 -2.06 2.49
CA ARG A 414 -33.77 -0.71 2.59
C ARG A 414 -33.85 -0.28 4.04
N ILE A 415 -32.96 0.61 4.44
CA ILE A 415 -32.94 1.18 5.78
C ILE A 415 -34.04 2.24 5.87
N PRO A 416 -35.05 2.10 6.79
CA PRO A 416 -36.18 3.03 6.89
C PRO A 416 -35.74 4.46 7.20
N GLU A 417 -36.55 5.43 6.77
CA GLU A 417 -36.31 6.83 7.11
C GLU A 417 -36.45 7.07 8.61
N GLY A 418 -35.57 7.91 9.16
CA GLY A 418 -35.56 8.25 10.58
C GLY A 418 -34.97 7.22 11.53
N THR A 419 -34.58 6.00 11.03
CA THR A 419 -33.91 4.99 11.86
C THR A 419 -32.39 4.99 11.67
N GLY A 420 -31.88 5.68 10.66
CA GLY A 420 -30.45 5.75 10.38
C GLY A 420 -29.71 6.67 11.36
N VAL A 421 -28.57 6.19 11.86
CA VAL A 421 -27.63 7.00 12.64
C VAL A 421 -26.82 7.86 11.69
N SER A 422 -26.77 9.18 11.92
CA SER A 422 -25.91 10.07 11.15
C SER A 422 -24.44 9.64 11.28
N ASN A 423 -23.69 9.67 10.18
CA ASN A 423 -22.28 9.29 10.13
C ASN A 423 -22.00 7.86 10.66
N TYR A 424 -22.95 6.94 10.44
CA TYR A 424 -22.84 5.57 10.97
C TYR A 424 -21.55 4.85 10.53
N GLY A 425 -21.02 5.19 9.35
CA GLY A 425 -19.71 4.69 8.90
C GLY A 425 -18.57 5.04 9.85
N ASP A 426 -18.52 6.29 10.32
CA ASP A 426 -17.50 6.74 11.27
C ASP A 426 -17.66 6.03 12.62
N VAL A 427 -18.90 5.89 13.08
CA VAL A 427 -19.23 5.15 14.31
C VAL A 427 -18.81 3.68 14.22
N LEU A 428 -19.03 3.03 13.06
CA LEU A 428 -18.57 1.65 12.82
C LEU A 428 -17.06 1.54 12.88
N VAL A 429 -16.34 2.45 12.23
CA VAL A 429 -14.87 2.44 12.22
C VAL A 429 -14.32 2.69 13.62
N GLU A 430 -14.87 3.66 14.35
CA GLU A 430 -14.45 3.98 15.71
C GLU A 430 -14.67 2.82 16.69
N LYS A 431 -15.86 2.21 16.66
CA LYS A 431 -16.27 1.19 17.65
C LYS A 431 -15.96 -0.25 17.23
N ALA A 432 -15.93 -0.53 15.93
CA ALA A 432 -15.79 -1.88 15.39
C ALA A 432 -14.63 -2.03 14.41
N GLY A 433 -13.79 -1.02 14.22
CA GLY A 433 -12.65 -1.08 13.30
C GLY A 433 -11.76 -2.32 13.46
N PRO A 434 -11.32 -2.68 14.68
CA PRO A 434 -10.56 -3.90 14.92
C PRO A 434 -11.31 -5.17 14.51
N ALA A 435 -12.62 -5.25 14.76
CA ALA A 435 -13.47 -6.37 14.37
C ALA A 435 -13.66 -6.47 12.86
N ILE A 436 -13.82 -5.32 12.18
CA ILE A 436 -13.91 -5.23 10.72
C ILE A 436 -12.64 -5.82 10.10
N LEU A 437 -11.45 -5.40 10.57
CA LEU A 437 -10.19 -5.94 10.08
C LEU A 437 -10.08 -7.45 10.34
N THR A 438 -10.46 -7.93 11.52
CA THR A 438 -10.47 -9.36 11.86
C THR A 438 -11.41 -10.14 10.93
N TRP A 439 -12.59 -9.61 10.65
CA TRP A 439 -13.55 -10.21 9.71
C TRP A 439 -12.96 -10.28 8.27
N MET A 440 -12.27 -9.24 7.82
CA MET A 440 -11.57 -9.26 6.54
C MET A 440 -10.43 -10.29 6.53
N LEU A 441 -9.65 -10.41 7.62
CA LEU A 441 -8.58 -11.40 7.75
C LEU A 441 -9.12 -12.84 7.71
N GLN A 442 -10.27 -13.10 8.35
CA GLN A 442 -10.94 -14.38 8.20
C GLN A 442 -11.32 -14.66 6.74
N GLY A 443 -11.83 -13.65 6.04
CA GLY A 443 -12.09 -13.72 4.60
C GLY A 443 -10.83 -14.04 3.80
N ALA A 444 -9.67 -13.46 4.15
CA ALA A 444 -8.40 -13.73 3.49
C ALA A 444 -7.95 -15.19 3.69
N VAL A 445 -8.01 -15.69 4.91
CA VAL A 445 -7.70 -17.10 5.21
C VAL A 445 -8.63 -18.06 4.44
N ASN A 446 -9.94 -17.74 4.38
CA ASN A 446 -10.90 -18.54 3.64
C ASN A 446 -10.64 -18.48 2.13
N PHE A 447 -10.27 -17.32 1.60
CA PHE A 447 -9.90 -17.15 0.20
C PHE A 447 -8.66 -17.97 -0.17
N ALA A 448 -7.64 -17.99 0.69
CA ALA A 448 -6.46 -18.84 0.51
C ALA A 448 -6.82 -20.34 0.54
N ARG A 449 -7.65 -20.76 1.50
CA ARG A 449 -8.15 -22.15 1.59
C ARG A 449 -8.96 -22.58 0.37
N ASN A 450 -9.65 -21.64 -0.27
CA ASN A 450 -10.39 -21.84 -1.51
C ASN A 450 -9.50 -21.78 -2.78
N GLY A 451 -8.18 -21.87 -2.62
CA GLY A 451 -7.21 -21.84 -3.73
C GLY A 451 -7.14 -20.50 -4.44
N TYR A 452 -7.37 -19.41 -3.71
CA TYR A 452 -7.37 -18.03 -4.22
C TYR A 452 -8.40 -17.77 -5.34
N LYS A 453 -9.61 -18.34 -5.17
CA LYS A 453 -10.74 -18.16 -6.09
C LYS A 453 -11.97 -17.66 -5.34
N LEU A 454 -12.73 -16.78 -5.98
CA LEU A 454 -14.04 -16.38 -5.48
C LEU A 454 -15.06 -17.48 -5.77
N THR A 455 -15.78 -17.93 -4.75
CA THR A 455 -17.01 -18.71 -4.94
C THR A 455 -18.15 -17.72 -5.13
N ILE A 456 -18.67 -17.63 -6.34
CA ILE A 456 -19.74 -16.70 -6.70
C ILE A 456 -21.07 -17.37 -6.35
N PRO A 457 -21.94 -16.77 -5.50
CA PRO A 457 -23.24 -17.33 -5.19
C PRO A 457 -24.24 -17.09 -6.33
N ASP A 458 -25.27 -17.95 -6.41
CA ASP A 458 -26.30 -17.91 -7.46
C ASP A 458 -26.94 -16.53 -7.61
N VAL A 459 -27.16 -15.81 -6.50
CA VAL A 459 -27.74 -14.45 -6.53
C VAL A 459 -26.88 -13.47 -7.31
N VAL A 460 -25.55 -13.62 -7.25
CA VAL A 460 -24.61 -12.78 -7.99
C VAL A 460 -24.48 -13.26 -9.43
N GLU A 461 -24.48 -14.58 -9.69
CA GLU A 461 -24.50 -15.12 -11.06
C GLU A 461 -25.74 -14.68 -11.82
N MET A 462 -26.92 -14.72 -11.18
CA MET A 462 -28.16 -14.20 -11.76
C MET A 462 -28.08 -12.71 -12.08
N ALA A 463 -27.49 -11.91 -11.17
CA ALA A 463 -27.31 -10.48 -11.42
C ALA A 463 -26.37 -10.20 -12.61
N VAL A 464 -25.33 -11.04 -12.82
CA VAL A 464 -24.45 -10.95 -14.00
C VAL A 464 -25.25 -11.22 -15.28
N GLU A 465 -26.06 -12.27 -15.29
CA GLU A 465 -26.84 -12.65 -16.48
C GLU A 465 -27.90 -11.60 -16.79
N ASP A 466 -28.66 -11.13 -15.79
CA ASP A 466 -29.65 -10.08 -15.94
C ASP A 466 -29.02 -8.78 -16.49
N TYR A 467 -27.85 -8.42 -15.98
CA TYR A 467 -27.14 -7.23 -16.45
C TYR A 467 -26.68 -7.39 -17.89
N ARG A 468 -26.15 -8.55 -18.25
CA ARG A 468 -25.73 -8.88 -19.62
C ARG A 468 -26.89 -8.81 -20.59
N GLN A 469 -28.04 -9.35 -20.22
CA GLN A 469 -29.26 -9.34 -21.03
C GLN A 469 -29.77 -7.91 -21.25
N ARG A 470 -29.80 -7.07 -20.21
CA ARG A 470 -30.19 -5.65 -20.32
C ARG A 470 -29.28 -4.85 -21.23
N GLU A 471 -28.00 -5.15 -21.25
CA GLU A 471 -26.97 -4.46 -22.04
C GLU A 471 -26.84 -5.04 -23.47
N ASP A 472 -27.53 -6.12 -23.81
CA ASP A 472 -27.53 -6.71 -25.14
C ASP A 472 -28.45 -5.92 -26.08
N TRP A 473 -27.95 -4.76 -26.49
CA TRP A 473 -28.65 -3.83 -27.39
C TRP A 473 -29.14 -4.48 -28.68
N LEU A 474 -28.40 -5.49 -29.21
CA LEU A 474 -28.76 -6.15 -30.44
C LEU A 474 -29.96 -7.09 -30.26
N GLU A 475 -29.96 -7.87 -29.15
CA GLU A 475 -31.11 -8.71 -28.81
C GLU A 475 -32.35 -7.86 -28.55
N ASN A 476 -32.21 -6.76 -27.80
CA ASN A 476 -33.30 -5.82 -27.53
C ASN A 476 -33.86 -5.24 -28.81
N PHE A 477 -32.99 -4.79 -29.74
CA PHE A 477 -33.41 -4.32 -31.06
C PHE A 477 -34.13 -5.42 -31.84
N LEU A 478 -33.54 -6.63 -31.91
CA LEU A 478 -34.12 -7.74 -32.68
C LEU A 478 -35.47 -8.16 -32.14
N SER A 479 -35.62 -8.28 -30.79
CA SER A 479 -36.87 -8.66 -30.16
C SER A 479 -37.97 -7.62 -30.28
N GLU A 480 -37.63 -6.32 -30.29
CA GLU A 480 -38.59 -5.24 -30.37
C GLU A 480 -38.97 -4.84 -31.80
N ARG A 481 -38.08 -5.04 -32.81
CA ARG A 481 -38.25 -4.49 -34.16
C ARG A 481 -38.17 -5.54 -35.27
N CYS A 482 -37.88 -6.79 -34.94
CA CYS A 482 -37.69 -7.84 -35.92
C CYS A 482 -38.44 -9.13 -35.58
N ILE A 483 -38.82 -9.84 -36.61
CA ILE A 483 -39.34 -11.22 -36.53
C ILE A 483 -38.25 -12.14 -37.08
N LEU A 484 -37.83 -13.11 -36.23
CA LEU A 484 -36.82 -14.10 -36.61
C LEU A 484 -37.45 -15.31 -37.25
N GLU A 485 -37.19 -15.52 -38.50
CA GLU A 485 -37.67 -16.67 -39.29
C GLU A 485 -36.56 -17.11 -40.28
N PRO A 486 -36.24 -18.41 -40.40
CA PRO A 486 -35.11 -18.91 -41.20
C PRO A 486 -35.04 -18.39 -42.65
N ASP A 487 -36.19 -18.29 -43.30
CA ASP A 487 -36.28 -17.87 -44.70
C ASP A 487 -36.58 -16.37 -44.89
N ALA A 488 -36.76 -15.65 -43.77
CA ALA A 488 -37.07 -14.23 -43.82
C ALA A 488 -35.84 -13.42 -44.29
N ARG A 489 -36.10 -12.25 -44.85
CA ARG A 489 -35.08 -11.40 -45.44
C ARG A 489 -35.33 -9.93 -45.11
N ALA A 490 -34.26 -9.22 -44.76
CA ALA A 490 -34.30 -7.78 -44.54
C ALA A 490 -33.21 -7.05 -45.33
N PRO A 491 -33.50 -6.00 -46.09
CA PRO A 491 -32.48 -5.19 -46.74
C PRO A 491 -31.57 -4.54 -45.70
N ALA A 492 -30.24 -4.68 -45.86
CA ALA A 492 -29.27 -4.26 -44.84
C ALA A 492 -29.31 -2.74 -44.56
N GLY A 493 -29.58 -1.92 -45.56
CA GLY A 493 -29.72 -0.48 -45.41
C GLY A 493 -30.96 -0.09 -44.59
N GLU A 494 -32.10 -0.75 -44.88
CA GLU A 494 -33.37 -0.50 -44.20
C GLU A 494 -33.30 -0.96 -42.74
N LEU A 495 -32.76 -2.16 -42.48
CA LEU A 495 -32.58 -2.68 -41.14
C LEU A 495 -31.73 -1.75 -40.31
N TYR A 496 -30.64 -1.21 -40.88
CA TYR A 496 -29.79 -0.25 -40.15
C TYR A 496 -30.49 1.09 -39.90
N GLN A 497 -31.33 1.57 -40.78
CA GLN A 497 -32.12 2.80 -40.53
C GLN A 497 -33.11 2.60 -39.38
N VAL A 498 -33.81 1.45 -39.36
CA VAL A 498 -34.73 1.11 -38.26
C VAL A 498 -33.98 0.95 -36.94
N TYR A 499 -32.80 0.30 -36.98
CA TYR A 499 -31.94 0.23 -35.80
C TYR A 499 -31.52 1.62 -35.31
N ARG A 500 -31.12 2.50 -36.22
CA ARG A 500 -30.70 3.86 -35.85
C ARG A 500 -31.84 4.63 -35.18
N GLN A 501 -33.03 4.57 -35.75
CA GLN A 501 -34.21 5.21 -35.19
C GLN A 501 -34.57 4.63 -33.81
N TRP A 502 -34.56 3.30 -33.67
CA TRP A 502 -34.81 2.62 -32.39
C TRP A 502 -33.79 3.02 -31.32
N ALA A 503 -32.52 3.09 -31.63
CA ALA A 503 -31.47 3.47 -30.71
C ALA A 503 -31.60 4.95 -30.25
N GLU A 504 -32.01 5.86 -31.17
CA GLU A 504 -32.30 7.26 -30.89
C GLU A 504 -33.52 7.38 -29.95
N GLU A 505 -34.61 6.63 -30.22
CA GLU A 505 -35.84 6.59 -29.38
C GLU A 505 -35.59 5.99 -28.00
N SER A 506 -34.78 4.95 -27.89
CA SER A 506 -34.43 4.28 -26.64
C SER A 506 -33.35 5.02 -25.83
N GLY A 507 -32.79 6.12 -26.37
CA GLY A 507 -31.67 6.83 -25.75
C GLY A 507 -30.37 6.03 -25.74
N ASP A 508 -30.26 5.05 -26.65
CA ASP A 508 -29.07 4.20 -26.77
C ASP A 508 -28.02 4.81 -27.69
N TYR A 509 -26.78 4.33 -27.55
CA TYR A 509 -25.70 4.78 -28.44
C TYR A 509 -25.91 4.26 -29.86
N VAL A 510 -26.02 5.17 -30.80
CA VAL A 510 -26.15 4.83 -32.23
C VAL A 510 -24.80 4.35 -32.77
N ARG A 511 -24.65 3.04 -32.97
CA ARG A 511 -23.43 2.44 -33.49
C ARG A 511 -23.33 2.69 -35.02
N ARG A 512 -22.08 2.79 -35.49
CA ARG A 512 -21.85 2.94 -36.93
C ARG A 512 -22.33 1.68 -37.68
N GLN A 513 -22.72 1.83 -38.94
CA GLN A 513 -23.23 0.73 -39.78
C GLN A 513 -22.25 -0.45 -39.87
N ILE A 514 -20.93 -0.17 -39.80
CA ILE A 514 -19.90 -1.21 -39.80
C ILE A 514 -19.99 -2.04 -38.53
N ASP A 515 -20.08 -1.39 -37.37
CA ASP A 515 -20.14 -2.05 -36.07
C ASP A 515 -21.43 -2.84 -35.88
N PHE A 516 -22.58 -2.30 -36.40
CA PHE A 516 -23.85 -3.00 -36.45
C PHE A 516 -23.76 -4.28 -37.30
N ASN A 517 -23.14 -4.19 -38.46
CA ASN A 517 -22.97 -5.33 -39.36
C ASN A 517 -22.10 -6.44 -38.74
N ILE A 518 -21.02 -6.07 -38.06
CA ILE A 518 -20.14 -7.02 -37.34
C ILE A 518 -20.92 -7.74 -36.24
N ALA A 519 -21.71 -7.01 -35.46
CA ALA A 519 -22.54 -7.59 -34.41
C ALA A 519 -23.57 -8.58 -34.94
N MET A 520 -24.22 -8.25 -36.06
CA MET A 520 -25.17 -9.16 -36.75
C MET A 520 -24.48 -10.45 -37.23
N GLU A 521 -23.28 -10.34 -37.81
CA GLU A 521 -22.49 -11.49 -38.26
C GLU A 521 -22.02 -12.37 -37.07
N GLN A 522 -21.58 -11.76 -35.97
CA GLN A 522 -21.23 -12.46 -34.73
C GLN A 522 -22.43 -13.20 -34.11
N ARG A 523 -23.65 -12.69 -34.33
CA ARG A 523 -24.89 -13.32 -33.86
C ARG A 523 -25.33 -14.48 -34.75
N GLY A 524 -24.62 -14.72 -35.85
CA GLY A 524 -24.88 -15.82 -36.78
C GLY A 524 -25.75 -15.47 -37.98
N PHE A 525 -26.15 -14.19 -38.17
CA PHE A 525 -26.87 -13.78 -39.36
C PHE A 525 -25.91 -13.69 -40.55
N SER A 526 -26.37 -14.13 -41.71
CA SER A 526 -25.59 -14.08 -42.94
C SER A 526 -26.16 -13.06 -43.93
N LYS A 527 -25.30 -12.51 -44.81
CA LYS A 527 -25.68 -11.59 -45.87
C LYS A 527 -25.59 -12.26 -47.22
N ILE A 528 -26.60 -11.99 -48.07
CA ILE A 528 -26.54 -12.25 -49.50
C ILE A 528 -26.67 -10.94 -50.26
N THR A 529 -26.29 -10.96 -51.56
CA THR A 529 -26.39 -9.77 -52.44
C THR A 529 -27.24 -10.06 -53.68
N PRO A 530 -28.55 -10.32 -53.52
CA PRO A 530 -29.43 -10.52 -54.65
C PRO A 530 -29.63 -9.19 -55.37
N LYS A 531 -29.48 -9.19 -56.71
CA LYS A 531 -29.70 -8.01 -57.57
C LYS A 531 -29.03 -6.72 -57.07
N ASN A 532 -27.77 -6.81 -56.63
CA ASN A 532 -26.99 -5.70 -56.08
C ASN A 532 -27.52 -5.05 -54.78
N LYS A 533 -28.46 -5.68 -54.07
CA LYS A 533 -28.92 -5.23 -52.74
C LYS A 533 -28.43 -6.16 -51.65
N ARG A 534 -27.60 -5.66 -50.74
CA ARG A 534 -27.17 -6.42 -49.56
C ARG A 534 -28.38 -6.71 -48.67
N THR A 535 -28.61 -7.97 -48.34
CA THR A 535 -29.80 -8.43 -47.62
C THR A 535 -29.41 -9.43 -46.57
N TRP A 536 -29.89 -9.26 -45.36
CA TRP A 536 -29.76 -10.21 -44.26
C TRP A 536 -30.74 -11.35 -44.40
N ILE A 537 -30.33 -12.56 -44.03
CA ILE A 537 -31.17 -13.77 -43.99
C ILE A 537 -31.44 -14.14 -42.53
N GLY A 538 -32.60 -14.72 -42.25
CA GLY A 538 -33.01 -15.20 -40.94
C GLY A 538 -33.85 -14.21 -40.13
N LEU A 539 -34.18 -13.05 -40.71
CA LEU A 539 -35.03 -12.04 -40.06
C LEU A 539 -35.77 -11.16 -41.05
N LYS A 540 -36.88 -10.60 -40.60
CA LYS A 540 -37.62 -9.51 -41.28
C LYS A 540 -38.00 -8.44 -40.25
N LEU A 541 -38.23 -7.20 -40.73
CA LEU A 541 -38.73 -6.11 -39.89
C LEU A 541 -40.19 -6.34 -39.51
N ASP A 542 -40.51 -6.08 -38.22
CA ASP A 542 -41.89 -6.08 -37.74
C ASP A 542 -42.53 -4.71 -38.02
N TYR A 543 -43.33 -4.64 -39.11
CA TYR A 543 -43.99 -3.41 -39.48
C TYR A 543 -45.25 -3.11 -38.64
N GLN A 544 -45.78 -4.06 -37.85
CA GLN A 544 -46.97 -3.80 -37.02
C GLN A 544 -46.68 -2.86 -35.87
N GLN A 545 -45.50 -2.93 -35.30
CA GLN A 545 -45.08 -1.99 -34.25
C GLN A 545 -44.72 -0.59 -34.78
N LYS A 546 -44.36 -0.46 -36.07
CA LYS A 546 -44.06 0.84 -36.70
C LYS A 546 -45.27 1.79 -36.72
N TYR A 547 -46.48 1.27 -36.76
CA TYR A 547 -47.73 2.07 -36.80
C TYR A 547 -48.34 2.31 -35.40
N ALA A 548 -47.95 1.57 -34.38
CA ALA A 548 -48.40 1.79 -32.99
C ALA A 548 -47.74 3.01 -32.31
N ALA A 549 -46.59 3.46 -32.81
CA ALA A 549 -45.89 4.65 -32.32
C ALA A 549 -46.29 5.95 -33.00
N LEU A 550 -47.19 5.91 -34.00
CA LEU A 550 -47.69 7.06 -34.76
C LEU A 550 -49.18 7.36 -34.47
N GLY A 551 -49.79 6.65 -33.51
CA GLY A 551 -51.20 6.84 -33.11
C GLY A 551 -51.40 7.49 -31.75
#